data_e2ca96bdfe039dc0a5d2145fb17160b1
#
_entry.id   e2ca96bdfe039dc0a5d2145fb17160b1
#
_cell.length_a   1.000
_cell.length_b   1.000
_cell.length_c   1.000
_cell.angle_alpha   90.00
_cell.angle_beta   90.00
_cell.angle_gamma   90.00
#
_symmetry.space_group_name_H-M   'P 1'
#
loop_
_entity.id
_entity.type
_entity.pdbx_description
1 polymer ?
#
loop_
_entity_poly.entity_id
_entity_poly.type
_entity_poly.pdbx_seq_one_letter_code
_entity_poly.pdbx_strand_id
1 'polypeptide(L)'
;MITTHIVWDHRKRTKTGCEGPLEVCVTIDRKPYYINTGIKVRKTEWKADTIVNRPDADSLRTRLNILYKKIEAEINAAIDDGRTIDVADIKRRAWMLIADESSTSFLEWCRDQIDQLTHSGGTIQHYQTMLTRLNDFDTIRRWQDLTVENIYKWDSYLHKITKPQSDADIKAGKPAEPISDGSIYNYHKCLKALLNRAVLFDRLQQNPYDRLKGKFKRGDRERIDFLTDEEMAAFESLHPVAGSKMAMARDLFVFQLYTGLAYSDTQTFDIGDYKLIDGVWKNTGERIKTGVAYTSQLLPPVVAILERYNWQVPHLDNADYNLCLKALGMACGIERPLHSHMARHTFATWMLRHGVPIEHVSKMLGHTNITQTQRYAKIVAADIHDDFERVAAKMAPAEPNHKKKKQP
;
A
#
# COMPACT_ATOMS: atom_id res chain seq x y z
N MET A 1 -22.66 22.51 38.88
CA MET A 1 -23.57 23.34 38.01
C MET A 1 -23.04 23.25 36.61
N ILE A 2 -23.91 22.87 35.64
CA ILE A 2 -23.53 22.75 34.22
C ILE A 2 -24.26 23.85 33.46
N THR A 3 -23.54 24.54 32.59
CA THR A 3 -24.12 25.56 31.72
C THR A 3 -23.62 25.39 30.29
N THR A 4 -24.46 25.73 29.34
CA THR A 4 -24.15 25.64 27.90
C THR A 4 -24.42 27.01 27.25
N HIS A 5 -23.56 27.39 26.29
CA HIS A 5 -23.76 28.58 25.46
C HIS A 5 -22.92 28.47 24.20
N ILE A 6 -23.22 29.25 23.17
CA ILE A 6 -22.49 29.25 21.92
C ILE A 6 -21.46 30.39 21.93
N VAL A 7 -20.24 30.11 21.49
CA VAL A 7 -19.15 31.09 21.38
C VAL A 7 -18.55 31.09 19.98
N TRP A 8 -18.10 32.25 19.53
CA TRP A 8 -17.36 32.41 18.29
C TRP A 8 -15.86 32.43 18.58
N ASP A 9 -15.09 31.54 17.94
CA ASP A 9 -13.61 31.46 17.99
C ASP A 9 -13.02 31.71 19.41
N HIS A 10 -13.32 30.79 20.34
CA HIS A 10 -12.83 30.92 21.72
C HIS A 10 -11.30 31.02 21.83
N ARG A 11 -10.57 30.44 20.85
CA ARG A 11 -9.10 30.45 20.79
C ARG A 11 -8.52 31.77 20.22
N LYS A 12 -9.37 32.64 19.68
CA LYS A 12 -8.99 33.92 19.04
C LYS A 12 -7.91 33.77 17.97
N ARG A 13 -7.98 32.71 17.17
CA ARG A 13 -7.00 32.37 16.11
C ARG A 13 -7.41 32.88 14.75
N THR A 14 -8.66 33.28 14.57
CA THR A 14 -9.18 33.73 13.28
C THR A 14 -8.66 35.12 12.95
N LYS A 15 -8.04 35.29 11.78
CA LYS A 15 -7.58 36.59 11.27
C LYS A 15 -8.78 37.49 11.00
N THR A 16 -8.58 38.78 11.14
CA THR A 16 -9.63 39.80 10.84
C THR A 16 -10.17 39.65 9.45
N GLY A 17 -11.48 39.59 9.30
CA GLY A 17 -12.18 39.41 8.00
C GLY A 17 -12.35 37.94 7.57
N CYS A 18 -11.71 36.97 8.24
CA CYS A 18 -11.88 35.56 7.96
C CYS A 18 -13.04 34.94 8.76
N GLU A 19 -13.53 33.78 8.31
CA GLU A 19 -14.51 32.98 9.03
C GLU A 19 -13.85 32.22 10.17
N GLY A 20 -14.42 32.33 11.39
CA GLY A 20 -14.03 31.59 12.58
C GLY A 20 -15.11 30.57 12.98
N PRO A 21 -14.72 29.53 13.74
CA PRO A 21 -15.65 28.48 14.16
C PRO A 21 -16.66 28.98 15.17
N LEU A 22 -17.90 28.50 15.09
CA LEU A 22 -18.86 28.52 16.19
C LEU A 22 -18.70 27.25 17.00
N GLU A 23 -18.65 27.39 18.32
CA GLU A 23 -18.42 26.30 19.26
C GLU A 23 -19.45 26.36 20.37
N VAL A 24 -19.94 25.18 20.82
CA VAL A 24 -20.76 25.09 22.03
C VAL A 24 -19.81 24.96 23.23
N CYS A 25 -19.84 25.93 24.09
CA CYS A 25 -19.14 25.90 25.38
C CYS A 25 -20.01 25.17 26.40
N VAL A 26 -19.51 24.09 26.95
CA VAL A 26 -20.13 23.35 28.08
C VAL A 26 -19.26 23.57 29.29
N THR A 27 -19.78 24.21 30.32
CA THR A 27 -19.07 24.42 31.58
C THR A 27 -19.54 23.42 32.62
N ILE A 28 -18.62 22.62 33.13
CA ILE A 28 -18.85 21.61 34.18
C ILE A 28 -17.92 21.97 35.35
N ASP A 29 -18.47 22.16 36.55
CA ASP A 29 -17.70 22.47 37.75
C ASP A 29 -16.68 23.61 37.53
N ARG A 30 -17.12 24.69 36.89
CA ARG A 30 -16.35 25.90 36.53
C ARG A 30 -15.26 25.67 35.48
N LYS A 31 -15.14 24.48 34.87
CA LYS A 31 -14.20 24.21 33.75
C LYS A 31 -14.93 24.26 32.41
N PRO A 32 -14.55 25.13 31.47
CA PRO A 32 -15.17 25.21 30.17
C PRO A 32 -14.57 24.17 29.22
N TYR A 33 -15.45 23.55 28.44
CA TYR A 33 -15.13 22.61 27.36
C TYR A 33 -15.81 23.08 26.09
N TYR A 34 -15.10 23.03 24.98
CA TYR A 34 -15.57 23.54 23.69
C TYR A 34 -15.83 22.43 22.69
N ILE A 35 -17.01 22.43 22.12
CA ILE A 35 -17.46 21.49 21.08
C ILE A 35 -17.62 22.29 19.79
N ASN A 36 -16.80 21.97 18.78
CA ASN A 36 -16.88 22.63 17.49
C ASN A 36 -18.18 22.19 16.76
N THR A 37 -18.94 23.13 16.22
CA THR A 37 -20.20 22.86 15.52
C THR A 37 -20.01 22.53 14.03
N GLY A 38 -18.80 22.69 13.49
CA GLY A 38 -18.53 22.61 12.05
C GLY A 38 -19.04 23.83 11.26
N ILE A 39 -19.68 24.80 11.91
CA ILE A 39 -20.17 26.02 11.29
C ILE A 39 -19.12 27.12 11.47
N LYS A 40 -18.76 27.79 10.39
CA LYS A 40 -17.82 28.91 10.37
C LYS A 40 -18.55 30.15 9.86
N VAL A 41 -18.37 31.28 10.59
CA VAL A 41 -18.94 32.58 10.23
C VAL A 41 -17.93 33.69 10.52
N ARG A 42 -18.05 34.83 9.86
CA ARG A 42 -17.26 36.02 10.17
C ARG A 42 -17.70 36.63 11.50
N LYS A 43 -16.82 37.34 12.18
CA LYS A 43 -17.16 38.05 13.41
C LYS A 43 -18.35 39.00 13.25
N THR A 44 -18.46 39.65 12.08
CA THR A 44 -19.56 40.57 11.72
C THR A 44 -20.88 39.85 11.47
N GLU A 45 -20.85 38.56 11.21
CA GLU A 45 -22.04 37.70 10.94
C GLU A 45 -22.54 37.01 12.23
N TRP A 46 -21.82 37.12 13.35
CA TRP A 46 -22.22 36.61 14.66
C TRP A 46 -22.57 37.74 15.60
N LYS A 47 -23.84 37.96 15.88
CA LYS A 47 -24.34 39.02 16.78
C LYS A 47 -25.49 38.52 17.62
N ALA A 48 -25.51 38.91 18.89
CA ALA A 48 -26.58 38.53 19.83
C ALA A 48 -26.90 37.05 19.81
N ASP A 49 -25.85 36.21 19.83
CA ASP A 49 -25.91 34.74 19.80
C ASP A 49 -26.68 34.15 18.61
N THR A 50 -26.68 34.86 17.50
CA THR A 50 -27.30 34.39 16.26
C THR A 50 -26.47 34.75 15.03
N ILE A 51 -26.67 33.98 13.94
CA ILE A 51 -26.02 34.21 12.64
C ILE A 51 -26.87 35.23 11.83
N VAL A 52 -26.24 36.31 11.37
CA VAL A 52 -26.88 37.41 10.64
C VAL A 52 -26.07 37.79 9.39
N ASN A 53 -26.69 38.56 8.50
CA ASN A 53 -26.04 39.23 7.36
C ASN A 53 -25.34 38.27 6.36
N ARG A 54 -25.92 37.11 6.12
CA ARG A 54 -25.47 36.19 5.06
C ARG A 54 -26.64 35.45 4.40
N PRO A 55 -26.55 35.08 3.12
CA PRO A 55 -27.69 34.51 2.35
C PRO A 55 -28.20 33.19 2.95
N ASP A 56 -27.33 32.38 3.56
CA ASP A 56 -27.62 31.06 4.14
C ASP A 56 -27.85 31.12 5.67
N ALA A 57 -28.06 32.30 6.24
CA ALA A 57 -28.20 32.50 7.69
C ALA A 57 -29.31 31.64 8.30
N ASP A 58 -30.48 31.51 7.66
CA ASP A 58 -31.60 30.71 8.17
C ASP A 58 -31.28 29.22 8.23
N SER A 59 -30.66 28.71 7.18
CA SER A 59 -30.21 27.31 7.14
C SER A 59 -29.18 27.00 8.23
N LEU A 60 -28.19 27.87 8.39
CA LEU A 60 -27.15 27.71 9.40
C LEU A 60 -27.68 27.88 10.84
N ARG A 61 -28.64 28.80 11.07
CA ARG A 61 -29.33 28.94 12.35
C ARG A 61 -30.11 27.69 12.71
N THR A 62 -30.86 27.14 11.78
CA THR A 62 -31.63 25.91 11.98
C THR A 62 -30.68 24.75 12.35
N ARG A 63 -29.60 24.59 11.60
CA ARG A 63 -28.58 23.58 11.86
C ARG A 63 -27.91 23.76 13.22
N LEU A 64 -27.51 24.98 13.55
CA LEU A 64 -26.87 25.30 14.83
C LEU A 64 -27.81 24.99 16.01
N ASN A 65 -29.10 25.36 15.90
CA ASN A 65 -30.10 25.10 16.94
C ASN A 65 -30.39 23.61 17.13
N ILE A 66 -30.49 22.85 16.07
CA ILE A 66 -30.68 21.39 16.14
C ILE A 66 -29.49 20.75 16.89
N LEU A 67 -28.26 21.13 16.51
CA LEU A 67 -27.06 20.62 17.15
C LEU A 67 -26.98 21.01 18.62
N TYR A 68 -27.24 22.27 18.95
CA TYR A 68 -27.24 22.78 20.31
C TYR A 68 -28.22 22.00 21.18
N LYS A 69 -29.47 21.83 20.73
CA LYS A 69 -30.51 21.06 21.44
C LYS A 69 -30.11 19.58 21.62
N LYS A 70 -29.47 18.97 20.63
CA LYS A 70 -29.00 17.56 20.75
C LYS A 70 -27.90 17.44 21.82
N ILE A 71 -26.96 18.40 21.87
CA ILE A 71 -25.91 18.45 22.90
C ILE A 71 -26.54 18.62 24.28
N GLU A 72 -27.50 19.52 24.43
CA GLU A 72 -28.23 19.71 25.68
C GLU A 72 -28.97 18.45 26.12
N ALA A 73 -29.66 17.76 25.19
CA ALA A 73 -30.38 16.53 25.46
C ALA A 73 -29.45 15.41 25.97
N GLU A 74 -28.25 15.25 25.37
CA GLU A 74 -27.24 14.27 25.83
C GLU A 74 -26.70 14.60 27.23
N ILE A 75 -26.50 15.89 27.53
CA ILE A 75 -26.08 16.34 28.86
C ILE A 75 -27.15 16.05 29.88
N ASN A 76 -28.40 16.40 29.58
CA ASN A 76 -29.54 16.18 30.48
C ASN A 76 -29.77 14.69 30.72
N ALA A 77 -29.71 13.86 29.67
CA ALA A 77 -29.82 12.42 29.83
C ALA A 77 -28.72 11.82 30.73
N ALA A 78 -27.50 12.32 30.62
CA ALA A 78 -26.41 11.90 31.50
C ALA A 78 -26.61 12.32 32.96
N ILE A 79 -27.21 13.50 33.19
CA ILE A 79 -27.59 13.97 34.52
C ILE A 79 -28.71 13.12 35.12
N ASP A 80 -29.77 12.87 34.36
CA ASP A 80 -30.92 12.11 34.75
C ASP A 80 -30.59 10.65 35.13
N ASP A 81 -29.65 10.04 34.38
CA ASP A 81 -29.13 8.70 34.62
C ASP A 81 -28.08 8.64 35.74
N GLY A 82 -27.72 9.76 36.36
CA GLY A 82 -26.67 9.84 37.39
C GLY A 82 -25.27 9.45 36.90
N ARG A 83 -25.05 9.46 35.58
CA ARG A 83 -23.75 9.13 34.97
C ARG A 83 -22.78 10.31 35.06
N THR A 84 -21.50 10.00 35.27
CA THR A 84 -20.45 11.00 35.14
C THR A 84 -20.40 11.53 33.71
N ILE A 85 -20.48 12.86 33.55
CA ILE A 85 -20.43 13.48 32.23
C ILE A 85 -19.00 13.41 31.70
N ASP A 86 -18.76 12.51 30.76
CA ASP A 86 -17.53 12.48 29.98
C ASP A 86 -17.66 13.42 28.77
N VAL A 87 -16.98 14.57 28.88
CA VAL A 87 -16.97 15.56 27.81
C VAL A 87 -16.36 15.04 26.51
N ALA A 88 -15.43 14.10 26.58
CA ALA A 88 -14.87 13.46 25.38
C ALA A 88 -15.93 12.61 24.68
N ASP A 89 -16.78 11.95 25.45
CA ASP A 89 -17.92 11.16 24.90
C ASP A 89 -18.99 12.07 24.30
N ILE A 90 -19.34 13.16 24.98
CA ILE A 90 -20.30 14.15 24.44
C ILE A 90 -19.76 14.78 23.15
N LYS A 91 -18.48 15.15 23.12
CA LYS A 91 -17.83 15.64 21.91
C LYS A 91 -17.95 14.63 20.78
N ARG A 92 -17.63 13.36 21.03
CA ARG A 92 -17.71 12.30 20.04
C ARG A 92 -19.13 12.14 19.50
N ARG A 93 -20.15 12.10 20.36
CA ARG A 93 -21.56 11.97 19.95
C ARG A 93 -22.05 13.21 19.20
N ALA A 94 -21.72 14.40 19.66
CA ALA A 94 -22.05 15.64 18.95
C ALA A 94 -21.48 15.67 17.53
N TRP A 95 -20.23 15.21 17.35
CA TRP A 95 -19.63 15.08 16.01
C TRP A 95 -20.36 14.05 15.13
N MET A 96 -20.80 12.92 15.69
CA MET A 96 -21.61 11.96 14.95
C MET A 96 -22.93 12.57 14.48
N LEU A 97 -23.56 13.41 15.28
CA LEU A 97 -24.78 14.12 14.93
C LEU A 97 -24.58 15.18 13.84
N ILE A 98 -23.45 15.88 13.85
CA ILE A 98 -23.07 16.85 12.81
C ILE A 98 -22.80 16.14 11.48
N ALA A 99 -22.14 15.01 11.53
CA ALA A 99 -21.82 14.21 10.34
C ALA A 99 -23.06 13.61 9.68
N ASP A 100 -24.08 13.27 10.46
CA ASP A 100 -25.36 12.72 9.95
C ASP A 100 -26.19 13.77 9.17
N GLU A 101 -26.02 15.05 9.47
CA GLU A 101 -26.68 16.16 8.78
C GLU A 101 -25.94 16.66 7.50
N SER A 102 -24.72 16.21 7.27
CA SER A 102 -24.07 16.43 5.98
C SER A 102 -24.74 15.54 4.95
N SER A 103 -25.30 16.12 3.90
CA SER A 103 -26.08 15.45 2.84
C SER A 103 -25.34 14.35 2.07
N THR A 104 -24.08 14.14 2.35
CA THR A 104 -23.22 13.14 1.71
C THR A 104 -23.00 11.96 2.65
N SER A 105 -23.41 10.75 2.25
CA SER A 105 -23.14 9.54 3.02
C SER A 105 -21.63 9.32 3.16
N PHE A 106 -21.21 8.60 4.21
CA PHE A 106 -19.78 8.27 4.39
C PHE A 106 -19.19 7.56 3.16
N LEU A 107 -19.94 6.63 2.57
CA LEU A 107 -19.49 5.90 1.39
C LEU A 107 -19.39 6.78 0.14
N GLU A 108 -20.31 7.72 -0.05
CA GLU A 108 -20.21 8.71 -1.13
C GLU A 108 -18.99 9.62 -0.95
N TRP A 109 -18.81 10.13 0.26
CA TRP A 109 -17.63 10.91 0.57
C TRP A 109 -16.32 10.12 0.31
N CYS A 110 -16.26 8.84 0.69
CA CYS A 110 -15.10 7.99 0.37
C CYS A 110 -14.87 7.89 -1.13
N ARG A 111 -15.93 7.74 -1.93
CA ARG A 111 -15.85 7.69 -3.39
C ARG A 111 -15.27 8.98 -3.95
N ASP A 112 -15.81 10.12 -3.54
CA ASP A 112 -15.31 11.44 -3.95
C ASP A 112 -13.84 11.65 -3.56
N GLN A 113 -13.43 11.16 -2.38
CA GLN A 113 -12.03 11.27 -1.96
C GLN A 113 -11.11 10.37 -2.78
N ILE A 114 -11.55 9.19 -3.17
CA ILE A 114 -10.78 8.26 -4.01
C ILE A 114 -10.59 8.86 -5.41
N ASP A 115 -11.62 9.47 -5.98
CA ASP A 115 -11.58 10.11 -7.31
C ASP A 115 -10.61 11.32 -7.34
N GLN A 116 -10.39 11.96 -6.20
CA GLN A 116 -9.43 13.06 -6.04
C GLN A 116 -7.98 12.62 -5.77
N LEU A 117 -7.73 11.30 -5.65
CA LEU A 117 -6.37 10.80 -5.38
C LEU A 117 -5.48 10.93 -6.63
N THR A 118 -4.32 11.54 -6.46
CA THR A 118 -3.25 11.62 -7.48
C THR A 118 -2.26 10.46 -7.39
N HIS A 119 -2.75 9.28 -7.10
CA HIS A 119 -1.93 8.08 -6.94
C HIS A 119 -1.85 7.26 -8.23
N SER A 120 -0.90 6.30 -8.27
CA SER A 120 -0.84 5.33 -9.37
C SER A 120 -2.14 4.52 -9.48
N GLY A 121 -2.50 4.11 -10.69
CA GLY A 121 -3.72 3.34 -10.96
C GLY A 121 -3.88 2.12 -10.06
N GLY A 122 -2.79 1.38 -9.78
CA GLY A 122 -2.80 0.24 -8.86
C GLY A 122 -3.17 0.62 -7.41
N THR A 123 -2.73 1.79 -6.94
CA THR A 123 -3.10 2.27 -5.60
C THR A 123 -4.59 2.65 -5.56
N ILE A 124 -5.09 3.36 -6.58
CA ILE A 124 -6.50 3.72 -6.70
C ILE A 124 -7.37 2.45 -6.72
N GLN A 125 -6.98 1.42 -7.47
CA GLN A 125 -7.66 0.13 -7.51
C GLN A 125 -7.78 -0.53 -6.13
N HIS A 126 -6.76 -0.42 -5.27
CA HIS A 126 -6.84 -0.93 -3.88
C HIS A 126 -7.88 -0.19 -3.05
N TYR A 127 -7.99 1.13 -3.18
CA TYR A 127 -9.04 1.91 -2.52
C TYR A 127 -10.44 1.55 -3.03
N GLN A 128 -10.60 1.39 -4.34
CA GLN A 128 -11.88 1.02 -4.95
C GLN A 128 -12.32 -0.38 -4.50
N THR A 129 -11.40 -1.35 -4.48
CA THR A 129 -11.69 -2.70 -3.98
C THR A 129 -12.07 -2.68 -2.51
N MET A 130 -11.34 -1.92 -1.67
CA MET A 130 -11.69 -1.74 -0.26
C MET A 130 -13.10 -1.14 -0.11
N LEU A 131 -13.43 -0.11 -0.88
CA LEU A 131 -14.75 0.54 -0.82
C LEU A 131 -15.88 -0.43 -1.24
N THR A 132 -15.65 -1.26 -2.27
CA THR A 132 -16.59 -2.32 -2.66
C THR A 132 -16.84 -3.29 -1.50
N ARG A 133 -15.76 -3.79 -0.85
CA ARG A 133 -15.88 -4.69 0.31
C ARG A 133 -16.57 -4.04 1.51
N LEU A 134 -16.34 -2.76 1.72
CA LEU A 134 -17.00 -2.00 2.78
C LEU A 134 -18.49 -1.81 2.48
N ASN A 135 -18.85 -1.56 1.22
CA ASN A 135 -20.23 -1.47 0.78
C ASN A 135 -20.96 -2.82 0.91
N ASP A 136 -20.30 -3.94 0.57
CA ASP A 136 -20.85 -5.30 0.70
C ASP A 136 -21.11 -5.67 2.18
N PHE A 137 -20.31 -5.15 3.11
CA PHE A 137 -20.48 -5.36 4.55
C PHE A 137 -21.72 -4.70 5.12
N ASP A 138 -22.20 -3.63 4.53
CA ASP A 138 -23.45 -2.90 4.79
C ASP A 138 -23.64 -2.31 6.22
N THR A 139 -22.77 -2.60 7.15
CA THR A 139 -22.88 -2.11 8.54
C THR A 139 -22.26 -0.73 8.73
N ILE A 140 -21.31 -0.33 7.88
CA ILE A 140 -20.63 0.97 7.93
C ILE A 140 -21.04 1.79 6.70
N ARG A 141 -22.14 2.51 6.79
CA ARG A 141 -22.68 3.37 5.71
C ARG A 141 -22.61 4.84 6.04
N ARG A 142 -22.78 5.19 7.30
CA ARG A 142 -22.87 6.56 7.79
C ARG A 142 -21.69 6.88 8.69
N TRP A 143 -21.43 8.15 8.90
CA TRP A 143 -20.37 8.64 9.79
C TRP A 143 -20.47 8.10 11.21
N GLN A 144 -21.69 7.96 11.73
CA GLN A 144 -21.94 7.42 13.07
C GLN A 144 -21.63 5.92 13.20
N ASP A 145 -21.58 5.19 12.09
CA ASP A 145 -21.25 3.77 12.07
C ASP A 145 -19.75 3.50 12.22
N LEU A 146 -18.92 4.56 12.16
CA LEU A 146 -17.45 4.49 12.28
C LEU A 146 -17.01 4.31 13.73
N THR A 147 -17.32 3.17 14.30
CA THR A 147 -16.94 2.78 15.66
C THR A 147 -15.84 1.71 15.64
N VAL A 148 -15.08 1.62 16.74
CA VAL A 148 -14.09 0.56 16.93
C VAL A 148 -14.75 -0.82 16.80
N GLU A 149 -15.95 -0.99 17.36
CA GLU A 149 -16.70 -2.25 17.31
C GLU A 149 -17.04 -2.65 15.86
N ASN A 150 -17.55 -1.72 15.06
CA ASN A 150 -17.91 -1.99 13.67
C ASN A 150 -16.67 -2.26 12.78
N ILE A 151 -15.53 -1.66 13.10
CA ILE A 151 -14.26 -1.99 12.43
C ILE A 151 -13.83 -3.42 12.74
N TYR A 152 -14.00 -3.91 13.99
CA TYR A 152 -13.77 -5.32 14.33
C TYR A 152 -14.75 -6.26 13.64
N LYS A 153 -16.05 -5.89 13.56
CA LYS A 153 -17.04 -6.66 12.82
C LYS A 153 -16.69 -6.75 11.33
N TRP A 154 -16.20 -5.65 10.75
CA TRP A 154 -15.73 -5.63 9.36
C TRP A 154 -14.52 -6.53 9.16
N ASP A 155 -13.52 -6.49 10.04
CA ASP A 155 -12.38 -7.41 10.00
C ASP A 155 -12.84 -8.88 10.02
N SER A 156 -13.74 -9.22 10.96
CA SER A 156 -14.30 -10.56 11.05
C SER A 156 -15.10 -10.98 9.80
N TYR A 157 -15.76 -10.04 9.13
CA TYR A 157 -16.43 -10.25 7.86
C TYR A 157 -15.41 -10.54 6.75
N LEU A 158 -14.34 -9.75 6.66
CA LEU A 158 -13.29 -9.93 5.65
C LEU A 158 -12.62 -11.30 5.71
N HIS A 159 -12.45 -11.87 6.91
CA HIS A 159 -11.90 -13.22 7.09
C HIS A 159 -12.86 -14.34 6.67
N LYS A 160 -14.15 -14.05 6.48
CA LYS A 160 -15.17 -15.04 6.08
C LYS A 160 -15.45 -15.05 4.58
N ILE A 161 -15.09 -13.98 3.87
CA ILE A 161 -15.35 -13.89 2.44
C ILE A 161 -14.20 -14.47 1.63
N THR A 162 -14.52 -14.92 0.43
CA THR A 162 -13.56 -15.52 -0.50
C THR A 162 -13.19 -14.58 -1.65
N LYS A 163 -12.12 -14.90 -2.34
CA LYS A 163 -11.74 -14.24 -3.58
C LYS A 163 -12.80 -14.52 -4.67
N PRO A 164 -13.06 -13.58 -5.58
CA PRO A 164 -13.83 -13.88 -6.78
C PRO A 164 -13.19 -15.02 -7.55
N GLN A 165 -14.00 -16.00 -7.96
CA GLN A 165 -13.54 -17.10 -8.81
C GLN A 165 -13.77 -16.76 -10.29
N SER A 166 -12.88 -17.22 -11.16
CA SER A 166 -13.14 -17.19 -12.60
C SER A 166 -14.16 -18.25 -12.99
N ASP A 167 -14.88 -18.04 -14.10
CA ASP A 167 -15.80 -19.05 -14.65
C ASP A 167 -15.09 -20.39 -14.91
N ALA A 168 -13.81 -20.35 -15.28
CA ALA A 168 -12.99 -21.54 -15.51
C ALA A 168 -12.74 -22.31 -14.20
N ASP A 169 -12.45 -21.61 -13.09
CA ASP A 169 -12.22 -22.23 -11.79
C ASP A 169 -13.52 -22.81 -11.22
N ILE A 170 -14.64 -22.12 -11.42
CA ILE A 170 -15.98 -22.62 -11.03
C ILE A 170 -16.30 -23.91 -11.82
N LYS A 171 -16.09 -23.91 -13.13
CA LYS A 171 -16.31 -25.11 -13.99
C LYS A 171 -15.37 -26.25 -13.62
N ALA A 172 -14.16 -25.95 -13.18
CA ALA A 172 -13.18 -26.94 -12.73
C ALA A 172 -13.43 -27.44 -11.30
N GLY A 173 -14.47 -26.95 -10.61
CA GLY A 173 -14.81 -27.36 -9.24
C GLY A 173 -13.75 -26.99 -8.21
N LYS A 174 -12.93 -25.97 -8.47
CA LYS A 174 -11.91 -25.53 -7.51
C LYS A 174 -12.58 -24.89 -6.29
N PRO A 175 -12.07 -25.15 -5.07
CA PRO A 175 -12.59 -24.50 -3.89
C PRO A 175 -12.32 -22.99 -3.93
N ALA A 176 -13.29 -22.21 -3.42
CA ALA A 176 -13.10 -20.76 -3.28
C ALA A 176 -12.03 -20.46 -2.23
N GLU A 177 -11.04 -19.67 -2.57
CA GLU A 177 -9.96 -19.29 -1.66
C GLU A 177 -10.36 -18.12 -0.76
N PRO A 178 -10.00 -18.13 0.54
CA PRO A 178 -10.19 -16.97 1.41
C PRO A 178 -9.34 -15.79 0.96
N ILE A 179 -9.74 -14.59 1.36
CA ILE A 179 -8.92 -13.39 1.17
C ILE A 179 -7.69 -13.51 2.09
N SER A 180 -6.50 -13.24 1.55
CA SER A 180 -5.27 -13.30 2.34
C SER A 180 -5.21 -12.20 3.41
N ASP A 181 -4.57 -12.48 4.56
CA ASP A 181 -4.32 -11.50 5.63
C ASP A 181 -3.61 -10.24 5.10
N GLY A 182 -2.73 -10.39 4.12
CA GLY A 182 -2.07 -9.27 3.45
C GLY A 182 -3.06 -8.35 2.72
N SER A 183 -4.08 -8.90 2.08
CA SER A 183 -5.15 -8.14 1.42
C SER A 183 -6.05 -7.46 2.46
N ILE A 184 -6.45 -8.17 3.50
CA ILE A 184 -7.26 -7.65 4.60
C ILE A 184 -6.53 -6.47 5.27
N TYR A 185 -5.25 -6.64 5.58
CA TYR A 185 -4.42 -5.57 6.11
C TYR A 185 -4.37 -4.33 5.19
N ASN A 186 -4.27 -4.53 3.87
CA ASN A 186 -4.28 -3.43 2.91
C ASN A 186 -5.64 -2.72 2.89
N TYR A 187 -6.76 -3.42 3.03
CA TYR A 187 -8.08 -2.79 3.14
C TYR A 187 -8.18 -1.92 4.40
N HIS A 188 -7.73 -2.41 5.55
CA HIS A 188 -7.66 -1.59 6.77
C HIS A 188 -6.74 -0.38 6.61
N LYS A 189 -5.59 -0.53 5.93
CA LYS A 189 -4.67 0.57 5.63
C LYS A 189 -5.33 1.64 4.77
N CYS A 190 -6.07 1.26 3.72
CA CYS A 190 -6.79 2.18 2.86
C CYS A 190 -7.89 2.92 3.62
N LEU A 191 -8.72 2.20 4.38
CA LEU A 191 -9.78 2.82 5.19
C LEU A 191 -9.19 3.78 6.22
N LYS A 192 -8.15 3.37 6.96
CA LYS A 192 -7.45 4.22 7.92
C LYS A 192 -6.95 5.52 7.28
N ALA A 193 -6.39 5.45 6.06
CA ALA A 193 -5.89 6.62 5.36
C ALA A 193 -7.03 7.59 4.98
N LEU A 194 -8.17 7.07 4.51
CA LEU A 194 -9.36 7.90 4.25
C LEU A 194 -9.91 8.54 5.54
N LEU A 195 -9.96 7.78 6.65
CA LEU A 195 -10.40 8.34 7.92
C LEU A 195 -9.44 9.40 8.46
N ASN A 196 -8.13 9.29 8.21
CA ASN A 196 -7.18 10.38 8.52
C ASN A 196 -7.48 11.64 7.69
N ARG A 197 -7.87 11.50 6.41
CA ARG A 197 -8.33 12.64 5.60
C ARG A 197 -9.64 13.20 6.15
N ALA A 198 -10.56 12.35 6.61
CA ALA A 198 -11.80 12.79 7.22
C ALA A 198 -11.54 13.64 8.48
N VAL A 199 -10.55 13.26 9.28
CA VAL A 199 -10.11 14.07 10.44
C VAL A 199 -9.48 15.39 9.98
N LEU A 200 -8.64 15.38 8.92
CA LEU A 200 -8.02 16.57 8.37
C LEU A 200 -9.05 17.57 7.83
N PHE A 201 -10.15 17.08 7.25
CA PHE A 201 -11.24 17.89 6.70
C PHE A 201 -12.36 18.18 7.71
N ASP A 202 -12.10 17.99 9.00
CA ASP A 202 -13.07 18.20 10.08
C ASP A 202 -14.40 17.41 9.90
N ARG A 203 -14.37 16.28 9.16
CA ARG A 203 -15.52 15.38 9.00
C ARG A 203 -15.58 14.33 10.11
N LEU A 204 -14.48 14.08 10.79
CA LEU A 204 -14.35 13.14 11.90
C LEU A 204 -13.46 13.76 12.97
N GLN A 205 -13.84 13.66 14.23
CA GLN A 205 -13.05 14.24 15.33
C GLN A 205 -11.76 13.44 15.58
N GLN A 206 -11.84 12.13 15.52
CA GLN A 206 -10.73 11.22 15.78
C GLN A 206 -10.87 9.96 14.94
N ASN A 207 -9.76 9.48 14.42
CA ASN A 207 -9.77 8.22 13.67
C ASN A 207 -9.92 7.03 14.64
N PRO A 208 -10.96 6.18 14.49
CA PRO A 208 -11.14 4.99 15.35
C PRO A 208 -9.92 4.04 15.35
N TYR A 209 -9.14 4.01 14.26
CA TYR A 209 -7.93 3.21 14.17
C TYR A 209 -6.83 3.65 15.15
N ASP A 210 -6.87 4.84 15.71
CA ASP A 210 -5.88 5.29 16.71
C ASP A 210 -5.94 4.46 18.00
N ARG A 211 -7.14 3.92 18.32
CA ARG A 211 -7.35 2.98 19.43
C ARG A 211 -7.00 1.54 19.08
N LEU A 212 -6.76 1.25 17.80
CA LEU A 212 -6.51 -0.09 17.24
C LEU A 212 -5.05 -0.31 16.82
N LYS A 213 -4.13 0.51 17.32
CA LYS A 213 -2.70 0.43 16.98
C LYS A 213 -2.16 -1.00 17.18
N GLY A 214 -1.58 -1.57 16.12
CA GLY A 214 -0.97 -2.91 16.17
C GLY A 214 -1.93 -4.10 16.22
N LYS A 215 -3.25 -3.87 16.18
CA LYS A 215 -4.24 -4.96 16.23
C LYS A 215 -4.35 -5.71 14.89
N PHE A 216 -4.36 -4.99 13.78
CA PHE A 216 -4.37 -5.61 12.44
C PHE A 216 -2.95 -5.82 11.96
N LYS A 217 -2.56 -7.08 11.80
CA LYS A 217 -1.23 -7.47 11.32
C LYS A 217 -1.31 -7.87 9.85
N ARG A 218 -0.21 -7.68 9.14
CA ARG A 218 -0.14 -8.03 7.72
C ARG A 218 -0.22 -9.54 7.45
N GLY A 219 -0.17 -10.36 8.48
CA GLY A 219 0.06 -11.79 8.37
C GLY A 219 1.55 -12.11 8.13
N ASP A 220 1.88 -13.36 8.09
CA ASP A 220 3.22 -13.79 7.72
C ASP A 220 3.50 -13.40 6.27
N ARG A 221 4.74 -12.95 6.02
CA ARG A 221 5.13 -12.61 4.65
C ARG A 221 5.20 -13.90 3.86
N GLU A 222 4.52 -13.93 2.73
CA GLU A 222 4.61 -15.03 1.78
C GLU A 222 6.08 -15.38 1.51
N ARG A 223 6.35 -16.67 1.37
CA ARG A 223 7.65 -17.17 0.93
C ARG A 223 8.01 -16.49 -0.38
N ILE A 224 9.24 -16.05 -0.51
CA ILE A 224 9.71 -15.47 -1.76
C ILE A 224 10.07 -16.64 -2.69
N ASP A 225 9.34 -16.77 -3.78
CA ASP A 225 9.66 -17.73 -4.81
C ASP A 225 10.71 -17.15 -5.77
N PHE A 226 11.71 -17.95 -6.09
CA PHE A 226 12.78 -17.66 -7.04
C PHE A 226 13.20 -18.95 -7.74
N LEU A 227 13.88 -18.84 -8.87
CA LEU A 227 14.41 -19.98 -9.62
C LEU A 227 15.77 -20.41 -9.04
N THR A 228 16.00 -21.72 -8.96
CA THR A 228 17.34 -22.26 -8.70
C THR A 228 18.21 -22.11 -9.96
N ASP A 229 19.52 -22.37 -9.84
CA ASP A 229 20.43 -22.28 -11.01
C ASP A 229 20.05 -23.34 -12.08
N GLU A 230 19.60 -24.53 -11.67
CA GLU A 230 19.12 -25.59 -12.55
C GLU A 230 17.81 -25.18 -13.25
N GLU A 231 16.88 -24.56 -12.51
CA GLU A 231 15.62 -24.06 -13.09
C GLU A 231 15.86 -22.88 -14.04
N MET A 232 16.81 -21.99 -13.73
CA MET A 232 17.24 -20.93 -14.66
C MET A 232 17.78 -21.54 -15.97
N ALA A 233 18.71 -22.47 -15.86
CA ALA A 233 19.29 -23.13 -17.03
C ALA A 233 18.23 -23.89 -17.86
N ALA A 234 17.31 -24.59 -17.20
CA ALA A 234 16.20 -25.28 -17.88
C ALA A 234 15.29 -24.29 -18.61
N PHE A 235 14.96 -23.16 -17.99
CA PHE A 235 14.14 -22.10 -18.60
C PHE A 235 14.85 -21.45 -19.80
N GLU A 236 16.13 -21.17 -19.69
CA GLU A 236 16.95 -20.58 -20.76
C GLU A 236 17.11 -21.52 -21.94
N SER A 237 17.11 -22.84 -21.72
CA SER A 237 17.21 -23.85 -22.77
C SER A 237 15.92 -24.01 -23.61
N LEU A 238 14.81 -23.39 -23.21
CA LEU A 238 13.58 -23.41 -23.98
C LEU A 238 13.75 -22.68 -25.33
N HIS A 239 13.26 -23.30 -26.40
CA HIS A 239 13.26 -22.73 -27.75
C HIS A 239 11.82 -22.66 -28.31
N PRO A 240 10.97 -21.75 -27.82
CA PRO A 240 9.65 -21.55 -28.41
C PRO A 240 9.76 -21.07 -29.85
N VAL A 241 8.68 -21.28 -30.64
CA VAL A 241 8.62 -20.83 -32.02
C VAL A 241 8.93 -19.37 -32.16
N ALA A 242 9.91 -19.01 -32.97
CA ALA A 242 10.36 -17.63 -33.18
C ALA A 242 9.20 -16.71 -33.58
N GLY A 243 9.17 -15.50 -33.05
CA GLY A 243 8.11 -14.51 -33.27
C GLY A 243 6.80 -14.78 -32.53
N SER A 244 6.66 -15.93 -31.83
CA SER A 244 5.49 -16.21 -31.00
C SER A 244 5.50 -15.42 -29.69
N LYS A 245 4.31 -15.22 -29.08
CA LYS A 245 4.19 -14.65 -27.72
C LYS A 245 5.00 -15.44 -26.69
N MET A 246 5.11 -16.76 -26.87
CA MET A 246 5.91 -17.62 -25.99
C MET A 246 7.41 -17.31 -26.09
N ALA A 247 7.94 -17.08 -27.30
CA ALA A 247 9.33 -16.68 -27.50
C ALA A 247 9.60 -15.30 -26.90
N MET A 248 8.71 -14.35 -27.13
CA MET A 248 8.81 -13.01 -26.55
C MET A 248 8.75 -13.05 -25.01
N ALA A 249 7.85 -13.86 -24.43
CA ALA A 249 7.74 -14.02 -22.98
C ALA A 249 8.99 -14.65 -22.38
N ARG A 250 9.55 -15.68 -23.03
CA ARG A 250 10.80 -16.31 -22.60
C ARG A 250 11.94 -15.31 -22.61
N ASP A 251 12.13 -14.57 -23.71
CA ASP A 251 13.20 -13.61 -23.83
C ASP A 251 13.05 -12.43 -22.87
N LEU A 252 11.83 -11.92 -22.66
CA LEU A 252 11.54 -10.90 -21.67
C LEU A 252 11.84 -11.38 -20.24
N PHE A 253 11.54 -12.63 -19.92
CA PHE A 253 11.83 -13.18 -18.59
C PHE A 253 13.34 -13.34 -18.38
N VAL A 254 14.08 -13.85 -19.35
CA VAL A 254 15.54 -13.93 -19.31
C VAL A 254 16.16 -12.53 -19.21
N PHE A 255 15.64 -11.54 -19.95
CA PHE A 255 16.04 -10.16 -19.80
C PHE A 255 15.87 -9.66 -18.35
N GLN A 256 14.74 -9.96 -17.72
CA GLN A 256 14.49 -9.59 -16.31
C GLN A 256 15.35 -10.39 -15.32
N LEU A 257 15.65 -11.67 -15.62
CA LEU A 257 16.53 -12.52 -14.80
C LEU A 257 17.93 -11.93 -14.65
N TYR A 258 18.44 -11.26 -15.68
CA TYR A 258 19.81 -10.73 -15.70
C TYR A 258 19.90 -9.20 -15.54
N THR A 259 18.78 -8.48 -15.53
CA THR A 259 18.75 -7.05 -15.23
C THR A 259 18.17 -6.71 -13.87
N GLY A 260 17.34 -7.60 -13.32
CA GLY A 260 16.56 -7.35 -12.11
C GLY A 260 15.46 -6.30 -12.26
N LEU A 261 15.19 -5.80 -13.48
CA LEU A 261 14.16 -4.81 -13.75
C LEU A 261 12.77 -5.36 -13.48
N ALA A 262 11.89 -4.54 -12.92
CA ALA A 262 10.48 -4.89 -12.80
C ALA A 262 9.82 -4.79 -14.18
N TYR A 263 8.69 -5.49 -14.37
CA TYR A 263 7.95 -5.44 -15.63
C TYR A 263 7.63 -3.98 -16.05
N SER A 264 7.24 -3.11 -15.14
CA SER A 264 6.99 -1.69 -15.43
C SER A 264 8.22 -0.96 -15.98
N ASP A 265 9.40 -1.30 -15.49
CA ASP A 265 10.65 -0.66 -15.88
C ASP A 265 11.16 -1.20 -17.25
N THR A 266 10.79 -2.45 -17.60
CA THR A 266 11.11 -2.98 -18.93
C THR A 266 10.30 -2.33 -20.05
N GLN A 267 9.12 -1.80 -19.74
CA GLN A 267 8.26 -1.14 -20.73
C GLN A 267 8.78 0.22 -21.19
N THR A 268 9.71 0.80 -20.45
CA THR A 268 10.34 2.10 -20.76
C THR A 268 11.85 1.98 -20.89
N PHE A 269 12.33 0.75 -21.05
CA PHE A 269 13.76 0.53 -21.30
C PHE A 269 14.17 1.20 -22.60
N ASP A 270 15.22 2.02 -22.55
CA ASP A 270 15.87 2.63 -23.70
C ASP A 270 17.37 2.36 -23.64
N ILE A 271 17.92 1.77 -24.71
CA ILE A 271 19.37 1.56 -24.84
C ILE A 271 20.13 2.88 -24.89
N GLY A 272 19.48 3.97 -25.31
CA GLY A 272 20.05 5.32 -25.32
C GLY A 272 20.48 5.82 -23.94
N ASP A 273 19.89 5.26 -22.87
CA ASP A 273 20.29 5.54 -21.48
C ASP A 273 21.60 4.84 -21.09
N TYR A 274 22.09 3.89 -21.89
CA TYR A 274 23.30 3.12 -21.62
C TYR A 274 24.49 3.66 -22.42
N LYS A 275 25.68 3.64 -21.81
CA LYS A 275 26.94 4.00 -22.42
C LYS A 275 27.83 2.76 -22.52
N LEU A 276 28.43 2.57 -23.70
CA LEU A 276 29.41 1.51 -23.89
C LEU A 276 30.75 1.98 -23.32
N ILE A 277 31.21 1.37 -22.22
CA ILE A 277 32.46 1.71 -21.53
C ILE A 277 33.25 0.40 -21.41
N ASP A 278 34.45 0.37 -22.00
CA ASP A 278 35.32 -0.81 -22.01
C ASP A 278 34.63 -2.09 -22.52
N GLY A 279 33.80 -1.95 -23.56
CA GLY A 279 33.06 -3.08 -24.15
C GLY A 279 31.85 -3.53 -23.38
N VAL A 280 31.43 -2.82 -22.31
CA VAL A 280 30.29 -3.15 -21.46
C VAL A 280 29.29 -2.00 -21.45
N TRP A 281 28.01 -2.33 -21.65
CA TRP A 281 26.90 -1.37 -21.53
C TRP A 281 26.58 -1.10 -20.07
N LYS A 282 26.72 0.14 -19.62
CA LYS A 282 26.51 0.60 -18.23
C LYS A 282 25.53 1.75 -18.17
N ASN A 283 24.65 1.74 -17.19
CA ASN A 283 23.65 2.79 -16.94
C ASN A 283 23.54 3.14 -15.46
N THR A 284 23.15 4.40 -15.20
CA THR A 284 22.61 4.85 -13.91
C THR A 284 21.27 5.52 -14.23
N GLY A 285 20.16 4.82 -13.95
CA GLY A 285 18.81 5.27 -14.23
C GLY A 285 17.98 5.44 -12.94
N GLU A 286 16.70 5.76 -13.10
CA GLU A 286 15.72 5.87 -11.99
C GLU A 286 14.55 4.93 -12.20
N ARG A 287 14.05 4.37 -11.09
CA ARG A 287 12.87 3.50 -11.12
C ARG A 287 11.60 4.31 -11.31
N ILE A 288 10.78 3.94 -12.30
CA ILE A 288 9.50 4.61 -12.60
C ILE A 288 8.60 4.66 -11.37
N LYS A 289 8.48 3.56 -10.65
CA LYS A 289 7.57 3.47 -9.50
C LYS A 289 7.99 4.30 -8.30
N THR A 290 9.29 4.54 -8.11
CA THR A 290 9.82 5.09 -6.84
C THR A 290 10.74 6.29 -7.02
N GLY A 291 11.17 6.63 -8.24
CA GLY A 291 12.18 7.66 -8.52
C GLY A 291 13.56 7.38 -7.91
N VAL A 292 13.81 6.12 -7.48
CA VAL A 292 15.08 5.77 -6.83
C VAL A 292 16.10 5.40 -7.88
N ALA A 293 17.27 6.03 -7.80
CA ALA A 293 18.41 5.73 -8.67
C ALA A 293 18.83 4.25 -8.56
N TYR A 294 19.10 3.63 -9.69
CA TYR A 294 19.69 2.29 -9.77
C TYR A 294 20.86 2.30 -10.75
N THR A 295 21.79 1.39 -10.54
CA THR A 295 22.94 1.19 -11.43
C THR A 295 22.82 -0.20 -12.03
N SER A 296 22.86 -0.31 -13.35
CA SER A 296 22.80 -1.58 -14.05
C SER A 296 23.91 -1.70 -15.10
N GLN A 297 24.23 -2.95 -15.39
CA GLN A 297 25.15 -3.33 -16.45
C GLN A 297 24.48 -4.45 -17.24
N LEU A 298 24.55 -4.37 -18.58
CA LEU A 298 23.99 -5.42 -19.42
C LEU A 298 24.97 -6.60 -19.51
N LEU A 299 24.51 -7.73 -19.01
CA LEU A 299 25.25 -8.99 -19.11
C LEU A 299 25.08 -9.61 -20.52
N PRO A 300 25.98 -10.50 -20.97
CA PRO A 300 25.95 -11.07 -22.31
C PRO A 300 24.59 -11.65 -22.75
N PRO A 301 23.81 -12.39 -21.90
CA PRO A 301 22.50 -12.88 -22.31
C PRO A 301 21.51 -11.75 -22.64
N VAL A 302 21.60 -10.61 -21.93
CA VAL A 302 20.75 -9.44 -22.17
C VAL A 302 21.10 -8.79 -23.51
N VAL A 303 22.39 -8.62 -23.80
CA VAL A 303 22.87 -8.06 -25.08
C VAL A 303 22.38 -8.93 -26.25
N ALA A 304 22.52 -10.26 -26.16
CA ALA A 304 22.07 -11.17 -27.20
C ALA A 304 20.54 -11.08 -27.45
N ILE A 305 19.75 -10.83 -26.42
CA ILE A 305 18.31 -10.57 -26.56
C ILE A 305 18.09 -9.25 -27.28
N LEU A 306 18.73 -8.17 -26.83
CA LEU A 306 18.59 -6.84 -27.44
C LEU A 306 18.99 -6.84 -28.92
N GLU A 307 20.06 -7.51 -29.29
CA GLU A 307 20.47 -7.70 -30.70
C GLU A 307 19.38 -8.40 -31.52
N ARG A 308 18.76 -9.46 -30.96
CA ARG A 308 17.66 -10.19 -31.62
C ARG A 308 16.44 -9.32 -31.88
N TYR A 309 16.17 -8.36 -31.01
CA TYR A 309 15.01 -7.47 -31.06
C TYR A 309 15.37 -6.04 -31.51
N ASN A 310 16.45 -5.86 -32.27
CA ASN A 310 16.89 -4.56 -32.77
C ASN A 310 17.07 -3.51 -31.67
N TRP A 311 17.70 -3.89 -30.58
CA TRP A 311 17.99 -3.06 -29.40
C TRP A 311 16.73 -2.58 -28.66
N GLN A 312 15.61 -3.27 -28.82
CA GLN A 312 14.38 -3.06 -28.07
C GLN A 312 14.11 -4.24 -27.15
N VAL A 313 13.37 -4.02 -26.08
CA VAL A 313 12.89 -5.11 -25.22
C VAL A 313 11.61 -5.69 -25.80
N PRO A 314 11.42 -7.03 -25.83
CA PRO A 314 10.17 -7.63 -26.24
C PRO A 314 8.99 -7.06 -25.43
N HIS A 315 7.94 -6.61 -26.13
CA HIS A 315 6.77 -6.01 -25.48
C HIS A 315 5.60 -6.98 -25.49
N LEU A 316 5.06 -7.29 -24.30
CA LEU A 316 3.84 -8.08 -24.12
C LEU A 316 3.00 -7.41 -23.03
N ASP A 317 1.68 -7.45 -23.17
CA ASP A 317 0.79 -7.09 -22.07
C ASP A 317 1.05 -7.97 -20.84
N ASN A 318 0.94 -7.41 -19.64
CA ASN A 318 1.29 -8.11 -18.39
C ASN A 318 0.43 -9.37 -18.15
N ALA A 319 -0.82 -9.39 -18.60
CA ALA A 319 -1.69 -10.56 -18.46
C ALA A 319 -1.24 -11.68 -19.40
N ASP A 320 -1.02 -11.36 -20.68
CA ASP A 320 -0.48 -12.30 -21.69
C ASP A 320 0.90 -12.81 -21.26
N TYR A 321 1.77 -11.91 -20.78
CA TYR A 321 3.10 -12.28 -20.30
C TYR A 321 3.03 -13.31 -19.17
N ASN A 322 2.27 -13.05 -18.12
CA ASN A 322 2.15 -13.99 -17.00
C ASN A 322 1.44 -15.30 -17.41
N LEU A 323 0.53 -15.27 -18.39
CA LEU A 323 -0.08 -16.48 -18.93
C LEU A 323 0.97 -17.35 -19.64
N CYS A 324 1.79 -16.74 -20.51
CA CYS A 324 2.88 -17.44 -21.20
C CYS A 324 3.91 -18.00 -20.20
N LEU A 325 4.26 -17.24 -19.15
CA LEU A 325 5.22 -17.68 -18.13
C LEU A 325 4.74 -18.94 -17.40
N LYS A 326 3.46 -19.04 -17.09
CA LYS A 326 2.91 -20.26 -16.47
C LYS A 326 3.10 -21.49 -17.38
N ALA A 327 2.82 -21.34 -18.68
CA ALA A 327 2.99 -22.43 -19.64
C ALA A 327 4.47 -22.79 -19.85
N LEU A 328 5.36 -21.79 -19.92
CA LEU A 328 6.82 -22.00 -20.04
C LEU A 328 7.39 -22.70 -18.81
N GLY A 329 6.95 -22.30 -17.59
CA GLY A 329 7.36 -22.95 -16.35
C GLY A 329 6.97 -24.42 -16.33
N MET A 330 5.75 -24.75 -16.71
CA MET A 330 5.31 -26.15 -16.84
C MET A 330 6.15 -26.93 -17.85
N ALA A 331 6.50 -26.32 -18.98
CA ALA A 331 7.36 -26.95 -20.00
C ALA A 331 8.78 -27.24 -19.51
N CYS A 332 9.29 -26.49 -18.52
CA CYS A 332 10.58 -26.74 -17.86
C CYS A 332 10.48 -27.68 -16.65
N GLY A 333 9.28 -28.19 -16.31
CA GLY A 333 9.08 -29.02 -15.12
C GLY A 333 9.05 -28.21 -13.80
N ILE A 334 8.83 -26.90 -13.87
CA ILE A 334 8.68 -26.05 -12.68
C ILE A 334 7.23 -26.13 -12.20
N GLU A 335 7.00 -26.79 -11.06
CA GLU A 335 5.65 -27.04 -10.54
C GLU A 335 4.90 -25.77 -10.08
N ARG A 336 5.64 -24.78 -9.55
CA ARG A 336 5.05 -23.50 -9.10
C ARG A 336 4.78 -22.57 -10.29
N PRO A 337 3.67 -21.82 -10.28
CA PRO A 337 3.35 -20.92 -11.38
C PRO A 337 4.35 -19.76 -11.48
N LEU A 338 5.04 -19.64 -12.62
CA LEU A 338 5.93 -18.52 -12.87
C LEU A 338 5.13 -17.22 -13.07
N HIS A 339 5.69 -16.12 -12.61
CA HIS A 339 5.17 -14.78 -12.82
C HIS A 339 6.32 -13.77 -12.98
N SER A 340 6.05 -12.63 -13.61
CA SER A 340 7.06 -11.62 -13.98
C SER A 340 7.95 -11.16 -12.81
N HIS A 341 7.40 -11.02 -11.60
CA HIS A 341 8.16 -10.54 -10.44
C HIS A 341 9.15 -11.58 -9.90
N MET A 342 8.95 -12.88 -10.22
CA MET A 342 9.87 -13.95 -9.83
C MET A 342 11.26 -13.79 -10.47
N ALA A 343 11.34 -13.28 -11.70
CA ALA A 343 12.62 -12.97 -12.35
C ALA A 343 13.48 -12.02 -11.50
N ARG A 344 12.85 -10.97 -10.97
CA ARG A 344 13.53 -10.01 -10.10
C ARG A 344 13.94 -10.61 -8.74
N HIS A 345 13.12 -11.50 -8.19
CA HIS A 345 13.48 -12.26 -6.99
C HIS A 345 14.69 -13.17 -7.26
N THR A 346 14.67 -13.85 -8.40
CA THR A 346 15.77 -14.69 -8.85
C THR A 346 17.06 -13.88 -9.05
N PHE A 347 17.02 -12.74 -9.74
CA PHE A 347 18.17 -11.86 -9.87
C PHE A 347 18.77 -11.49 -8.50
N ALA A 348 17.93 -11.09 -7.56
CA ALA A 348 18.40 -10.70 -6.24
C ALA A 348 19.08 -11.84 -5.48
N THR A 349 18.47 -13.02 -5.46
CA THR A 349 19.03 -14.21 -4.79
C THR A 349 20.27 -14.72 -5.51
N TRP A 350 20.26 -14.72 -6.85
CA TRP A 350 21.38 -15.15 -7.67
C TRP A 350 22.61 -14.25 -7.45
N MET A 351 22.46 -12.92 -7.47
CA MET A 351 23.55 -11.97 -7.20
C MET A 351 24.13 -12.17 -5.79
N LEU A 352 23.30 -12.34 -4.77
CA LEU A 352 23.75 -12.58 -3.40
C LEU A 352 24.52 -13.91 -3.28
N ARG A 353 24.06 -14.99 -3.92
CA ARG A 353 24.74 -16.28 -3.96
C ARG A 353 26.10 -16.21 -4.66
N HIS A 354 26.25 -15.32 -5.65
CA HIS A 354 27.53 -15.05 -6.30
C HIS A 354 28.42 -14.06 -5.52
N GLY A 355 28.09 -13.77 -4.27
CA GLY A 355 28.93 -12.96 -3.38
C GLY A 355 28.84 -11.47 -3.59
N VAL A 356 27.86 -10.96 -4.34
CA VAL A 356 27.64 -9.51 -4.49
C VAL A 356 27.11 -8.95 -3.17
N PRO A 357 27.73 -7.89 -2.61
CA PRO A 357 27.27 -7.27 -1.37
C PRO A 357 25.82 -6.82 -1.44
N ILE A 358 25.06 -7.00 -0.35
CA ILE A 358 23.63 -6.69 -0.29
C ILE A 358 23.33 -5.22 -0.61
N GLU A 359 24.23 -4.30 -0.25
CA GLU A 359 24.13 -2.87 -0.54
C GLU A 359 24.18 -2.62 -2.05
N HIS A 360 25.03 -3.36 -2.77
CA HIS A 360 25.13 -3.28 -4.23
C HIS A 360 23.88 -3.86 -4.88
N VAL A 361 23.42 -5.04 -4.43
CA VAL A 361 22.17 -5.63 -4.94
C VAL A 361 20.98 -4.69 -4.69
N SER A 362 20.94 -4.03 -3.53
CA SER A 362 19.91 -3.03 -3.21
C SER A 362 19.91 -1.86 -4.20
N LYS A 363 21.10 -1.36 -4.57
CA LYS A 363 21.27 -0.30 -5.58
C LYS A 363 20.90 -0.78 -6.99
N MET A 364 21.34 -1.98 -7.39
CA MET A 364 20.97 -2.59 -8.68
C MET A 364 19.47 -2.72 -8.83
N LEU A 365 18.78 -3.05 -7.74
CA LEU A 365 17.33 -3.17 -7.71
C LEU A 365 16.60 -1.83 -7.56
N GLY A 366 17.29 -0.72 -7.24
CA GLY A 366 16.66 0.57 -6.93
C GLY A 366 15.67 0.47 -5.77
N HIS A 367 16.08 -0.18 -4.67
CA HIS A 367 15.27 -0.24 -3.46
C HIS A 367 15.43 1.03 -2.63
N THR A 368 14.32 1.62 -2.19
CA THR A 368 14.31 2.79 -1.29
C THR A 368 14.86 2.48 0.11
N ASN A 369 14.75 1.20 0.53
CA ASN A 369 15.18 0.74 1.83
C ASN A 369 15.83 -0.64 1.69
N ILE A 370 17.03 -0.80 2.23
CA ILE A 370 17.77 -2.06 2.23
C ILE A 370 17.02 -3.24 2.86
N THR A 371 16.07 -2.95 3.76
CA THR A 371 15.19 -3.96 4.37
C THR A 371 14.42 -4.78 3.32
N GLN A 372 14.17 -4.20 2.14
CA GLN A 372 13.55 -4.92 1.03
C GLN A 372 14.49 -5.99 0.47
N THR A 373 15.79 -5.73 0.43
CA THR A 373 16.83 -6.65 -0.04
C THR A 373 17.22 -7.67 1.04
N GLN A 374 17.16 -7.31 2.33
CA GLN A 374 17.43 -8.22 3.45
C GLN A 374 16.53 -9.47 3.45
N ARG A 375 15.37 -9.40 2.80
CA ARG A 375 14.50 -10.58 2.64
C ARG A 375 15.17 -11.67 1.81
N TYR A 376 15.93 -11.31 0.79
CA TYR A 376 16.69 -12.27 -0.04
C TYR A 376 17.92 -12.80 0.69
N ALA A 377 18.61 -11.95 1.45
CA ALA A 377 19.76 -12.37 2.25
C ALA A 377 19.39 -13.44 3.29
N LYS A 378 18.20 -13.39 3.88
CA LYS A 378 17.71 -14.43 4.79
C LYS A 378 17.52 -15.79 4.11
N ILE A 379 17.24 -15.81 2.81
CA ILE A 379 17.08 -17.04 2.02
C ILE A 379 18.47 -17.65 1.77
N VAL A 380 19.43 -16.80 1.39
CA VAL A 380 20.81 -17.21 1.10
C VAL A 380 21.58 -17.58 2.39
N ALA A 381 21.21 -17.03 3.55
CA ALA A 381 21.82 -17.35 4.85
C ALA A 381 21.57 -18.81 5.31
N ALA A 382 20.68 -19.55 4.65
CA ALA A 382 20.58 -21.00 4.86
C ALA A 382 21.88 -21.74 4.46
N ASP A 383 22.70 -21.14 3.59
CA ASP A 383 23.93 -21.71 3.04
C ASP A 383 25.19 -21.22 3.82
N ILE A 384 25.04 -20.81 5.10
CA ILE A 384 26.16 -20.31 5.93
C ILE A 384 27.32 -21.33 6.03
N HIS A 385 27.03 -22.62 6.06
CA HIS A 385 28.05 -23.65 6.08
C HIS A 385 28.90 -23.66 4.82
N ASP A 386 28.29 -23.47 3.65
CA ASP A 386 28.98 -23.39 2.36
C ASP A 386 29.91 -22.18 2.30
N ASP A 387 29.52 -21.06 2.94
CA ASP A 387 30.37 -19.87 3.05
C ASP A 387 31.60 -20.13 3.90
N PHE A 388 31.48 -20.86 5.03
CA PHE A 388 32.61 -21.28 5.83
C PHE A 388 33.54 -22.22 5.07
N GLU A 389 33.01 -23.20 4.33
CA GLU A 389 33.79 -24.10 3.49
C GLU A 389 34.55 -23.33 2.39
N ARG A 390 33.88 -22.35 1.76
CA ARG A 390 34.49 -21.48 0.74
C ARG A 390 35.64 -20.65 1.30
N VAL A 391 35.52 -20.13 2.52
CA VAL A 391 36.60 -19.42 3.22
C VAL A 391 37.72 -20.40 3.61
N ALA A 392 37.39 -21.57 4.15
CA ALA A 392 38.36 -22.59 4.51
C ALA A 392 39.19 -23.06 3.30
N ALA A 393 38.53 -23.26 2.15
CA ALA A 393 39.21 -23.61 0.91
C ALA A 393 40.22 -22.54 0.43
N LYS A 394 39.89 -21.24 0.63
CA LYS A 394 40.84 -20.15 0.35
C LYS A 394 42.01 -20.03 1.30
N MET A 395 41.85 -20.59 2.51
CA MET A 395 42.91 -20.62 3.57
C MET A 395 43.77 -21.89 3.52
N ALA A 396 43.35 -22.90 2.75
CA ALA A 396 44.12 -24.11 2.56
C ALA A 396 45.48 -23.80 1.91
N PRO A 397 46.62 -24.27 2.45
CA PRO A 397 47.93 -24.07 1.84
C PRO A 397 47.94 -24.70 0.44
N ALA A 398 48.50 -24.00 -0.54
CA ALA A 398 48.72 -24.57 -1.88
C ALA A 398 49.49 -25.89 -1.76
N GLU A 399 48.95 -26.98 -2.30
CA GLU A 399 49.64 -28.28 -2.31
C GLU A 399 51.05 -28.11 -2.88
N PRO A 400 52.09 -28.66 -2.21
CA PRO A 400 53.45 -28.59 -2.72
C PRO A 400 53.53 -29.36 -4.04
N ASN A 401 53.95 -28.68 -5.07
CA ASN A 401 54.10 -29.18 -6.44
C ASN A 401 55.13 -30.33 -6.45
N HIS A 402 54.68 -31.59 -6.27
CA HIS A 402 55.52 -32.79 -6.41
C HIS A 402 55.91 -32.91 -7.87
N LYS A 403 57.04 -32.25 -8.22
CA LYS A 403 57.78 -32.55 -9.45
C LYS A 403 58.10 -34.03 -9.46
N LYS A 404 57.44 -34.78 -10.36
CA LYS A 404 57.82 -36.18 -10.65
C LYS A 404 59.30 -36.20 -11.02
N LYS A 405 60.15 -36.69 -10.10
CA LYS A 405 61.53 -37.10 -10.41
C LYS A 405 61.44 -38.19 -11.46
N LYS A 406 61.93 -37.92 -12.67
CA LYS A 406 62.26 -38.96 -13.64
C LYS A 406 63.35 -39.81 -12.99
N GLN A 407 63.09 -41.07 -12.79
CA GLN A 407 64.15 -42.07 -12.53
C GLN A 407 64.87 -42.38 -13.80
N PRO A 408 66.20 -42.63 -13.73
CA PRO A 408 67.09 -42.88 -14.83
C PRO A 408 66.82 -44.15 -15.63
#